data_41a19a344fc436ee3bdeb38b20606ffe
#
_entry.id   41a19a344fc436ee3bdeb38b20606ffe
#
_cell.length_a   1.000
_cell.length_b   1.000
_cell.length_c   1.000
_cell.angle_alpha   90.00
_cell.angle_beta   90.00
_cell.angle_gamma   90.00
#
_symmetry.space_group_name_H-M   'P 1'
#
loop_
_entity.id
_entity.type
_entity.pdbx_description
1 polymer ?
#
loop_
_entity_poly.entity_id
_entity_poly.type
_entity_poly.pdbx_seq_one_letter_code
_entity_poly.pdbx_strand_id
1 'polypeptide(L)'
;MSDATPTVENTNIEQTNIQSNSHDMKLLKVISLLMDYPSHELFADDTLDVCKDLVKNSRLISPAVRGEIADLIDSLTNLGELEAQARYDSLFERGRTLSLWLFEHVHGESRDRGQAMVDLMAQYEQAGFAIDAKELPDYIPMYLEFLAYQAVATGDEMQVRMDIADVSHILAVLGARLIDKQSEYASLFKALLQVAGQPLSLIDDELANMNKSEAVKLAEDSLEAIDSEWEEEMVDFLGA
;
A
#
# COMPACT_ATOMS: atom_id res chain seq x y z
N MET A 1 19.42 13.15 51.12
CA MET A 1 19.63 13.62 49.74
C MET A 1 20.54 12.61 49.11
N SER A 2 19.95 11.70 48.38
CA SER A 2 20.69 10.66 47.66
C SER A 2 20.57 10.96 46.15
N ASP A 3 21.70 11.36 45.59
CA ASP A 3 21.86 11.73 44.19
C ASP A 3 22.07 10.41 43.43
N ALA A 4 21.05 9.99 42.67
CA ALA A 4 21.15 8.84 41.79
C ALA A 4 21.62 9.32 40.41
N THR A 5 22.91 9.17 40.16
CA THR A 5 23.53 9.33 38.83
C THR A 5 22.98 8.25 37.89
N PRO A 6 22.48 8.57 36.70
CA PRO A 6 22.05 7.55 35.76
C PRO A 6 23.26 6.77 35.24
N THR A 7 23.17 5.47 35.33
CA THR A 7 24.22 4.52 34.98
C THR A 7 24.41 4.50 33.45
N VAL A 8 25.65 4.52 32.99
CA VAL A 8 26.09 4.49 31.57
C VAL A 8 25.48 3.31 30.78
N GLU A 9 25.08 2.23 31.44
CA GLU A 9 24.41 1.07 30.83
C GLU A 9 23.01 1.40 30.28
N ASN A 10 22.22 2.24 30.95
CA ASN A 10 20.88 2.62 30.47
C ASN A 10 20.95 3.46 29.19
N THR A 11 21.94 4.35 29.09
CA THR A 11 22.12 5.23 27.92
C THR A 11 22.53 4.42 26.67
N ASN A 12 23.31 3.37 26.83
CA ASN A 12 23.73 2.49 25.72
C ASN A 12 22.58 1.61 25.22
N ILE A 13 21.71 1.15 26.11
CA ILE A 13 20.54 0.33 25.74
C ILE A 13 19.50 1.19 24.99
N GLU A 14 19.25 2.41 25.45
CA GLU A 14 18.34 3.36 24.78
C GLU A 14 18.88 3.77 23.39
N GLN A 15 20.16 4.11 23.28
CA GLN A 15 20.78 4.46 22.01
C GLN A 15 20.81 3.27 21.04
N THR A 16 21.03 2.06 21.49
CA THR A 16 21.00 0.85 20.67
C THR A 16 19.57 0.53 20.20
N ASN A 17 18.57 0.75 21.06
CA ASN A 17 17.16 0.58 20.71
C ASN A 17 16.69 1.63 19.70
N ILE A 18 17.05 2.92 19.89
CA ILE A 18 16.72 3.99 18.93
C ILE A 18 17.36 3.74 17.56
N GLN A 19 18.61 3.29 17.53
CA GLN A 19 19.28 2.96 16.26
C GLN A 19 18.70 1.71 15.59
N SER A 20 18.32 0.66 16.34
CA SER A 20 17.72 -0.54 15.78
C SER A 20 16.30 -0.27 15.26
N ASN A 21 15.53 0.53 15.97
CA ASN A 21 14.17 0.89 15.61
C ASN A 21 14.14 1.79 14.36
N SER A 22 14.98 2.83 14.31
CA SER A 22 15.14 3.66 13.11
C SER A 22 15.56 2.83 11.88
N HIS A 23 16.25 1.71 12.07
CA HIS A 23 16.59 0.80 10.99
C HIS A 23 15.38 0.02 10.47
N ASP A 24 14.48 -0.40 11.35
CA ASP A 24 13.28 -1.16 10.97
C ASP A 24 12.29 -0.31 10.15
N MET A 25 12.15 1.00 10.43
CA MET A 25 11.30 1.90 9.65
C MET A 25 11.83 2.22 8.24
N LYS A 26 13.08 1.88 7.91
CA LYS A 26 13.59 1.90 6.53
C LYS A 26 12.78 0.98 5.61
N LEU A 27 12.06 0.00 6.16
CA LEU A 27 11.13 -0.82 5.40
C LEU A 27 10.08 0.03 4.67
N LEU A 28 9.59 1.12 5.27
CA LEU A 28 8.62 2.02 4.60
C LEU A 28 9.22 2.66 3.35
N LYS A 29 10.50 3.06 3.40
CA LYS A 29 11.20 3.58 2.22
C LYS A 29 11.36 2.53 1.13
N VAL A 30 11.64 1.28 1.50
CA VAL A 30 11.70 0.15 0.55
C VAL A 30 10.33 -0.09 -0.07
N ILE A 31 9.26 -0.12 0.73
CA ILE A 31 7.89 -0.32 0.22
C ILE A 31 7.50 0.84 -0.70
N SER A 32 7.80 2.09 -0.31
CA SER A 32 7.60 3.28 -1.16
C SER A 32 8.26 3.10 -2.53
N LEU A 33 9.54 2.77 -2.54
CA LEU A 33 10.32 2.61 -3.76
C LEU A 33 9.81 1.47 -4.66
N LEU A 34 9.42 0.33 -4.07
CA LEU A 34 8.87 -0.81 -4.83
C LEU A 34 7.44 -0.56 -5.33
N MET A 35 6.69 0.34 -4.69
CA MET A 35 5.33 0.71 -5.05
C MET A 35 5.26 1.87 -6.05
N ASP A 36 6.34 2.61 -6.20
CA ASP A 36 6.45 3.70 -7.17
C ASP A 36 6.68 3.17 -8.59
N TYR A 37 6.53 4.07 -9.58
CA TYR A 37 6.82 3.73 -10.97
C TYR A 37 8.25 3.18 -11.12
N PRO A 38 8.43 2.02 -11.77
CA PRO A 38 9.73 1.38 -11.89
C PRO A 38 10.69 2.20 -12.76
N SER A 39 11.34 3.18 -12.13
CA SER A 39 12.28 4.08 -12.79
C SER A 39 13.65 3.41 -12.98
N HIS A 40 14.47 4.04 -13.83
CA HIS A 40 15.87 3.62 -14.01
C HIS A 40 16.65 3.50 -12.69
N GLU A 41 16.34 4.36 -11.72
CA GLU A 41 17.01 4.37 -10.40
C GLU A 41 16.73 3.10 -9.60
N LEU A 42 15.53 2.49 -9.74
CA LEU A 42 15.21 1.22 -9.11
C LEU A 42 16.09 0.08 -9.62
N PHE A 43 16.48 0.12 -10.90
CA PHE A 43 17.27 -0.93 -11.55
C PHE A 43 18.77 -0.59 -11.60
N ALA A 44 19.17 0.60 -11.12
CA ALA A 44 20.57 1.00 -11.09
C ALA A 44 21.32 0.31 -9.97
N ASP A 45 22.60 -0.01 -10.24
CA ASP A 45 23.55 -0.59 -9.29
C ASP A 45 22.97 -1.84 -8.56
N ASP A 46 23.06 -1.85 -7.22
CA ASP A 46 22.59 -2.91 -6.32
C ASP A 46 21.29 -2.54 -5.58
N THR A 47 20.52 -1.58 -6.08
CA THR A 47 19.32 -1.04 -5.41
C THR A 47 18.33 -2.12 -5.02
N LEU A 48 17.97 -3.03 -5.95
CA LEU A 48 17.04 -4.13 -5.67
C LEU A 48 17.62 -5.13 -4.67
N ASP A 49 18.92 -5.42 -4.71
CA ASP A 49 19.57 -6.29 -3.73
C ASP A 49 19.58 -5.68 -2.34
N VAL A 50 19.86 -4.38 -2.22
CA VAL A 50 19.78 -3.63 -0.95
C VAL A 50 18.34 -3.64 -0.41
N CYS A 51 17.33 -3.41 -1.24
CA CYS A 51 15.93 -3.53 -0.86
C CYS A 51 15.62 -4.93 -0.31
N LYS A 52 16.06 -5.96 -1.00
CA LYS A 52 15.85 -7.36 -0.60
C LYS A 52 16.49 -7.69 0.75
N ASP A 53 17.69 -7.19 1.00
CA ASP A 53 18.38 -7.40 2.27
C ASP A 53 17.71 -6.63 3.42
N LEU A 54 17.22 -5.42 3.20
CA LEU A 54 16.44 -4.68 4.19
C LEU A 54 15.13 -5.41 4.55
N VAL A 55 14.42 -5.93 3.55
CA VAL A 55 13.20 -6.72 3.77
C VAL A 55 13.47 -7.98 4.57
N LYS A 56 14.52 -8.76 4.22
CA LYS A 56 14.88 -10.00 4.92
C LYS A 56 15.19 -9.77 6.40
N ASN A 57 15.79 -8.63 6.74
CA ASN A 57 16.22 -8.29 8.10
C ASN A 57 15.14 -7.55 8.91
N SER A 58 14.03 -7.14 8.30
CA SER A 58 12.96 -6.41 9.00
C SER A 58 12.27 -7.30 10.04
N ARG A 59 12.01 -6.72 11.22
CA ARG A 59 11.23 -7.34 12.31
C ARG A 59 9.78 -6.90 12.34
N LEU A 60 9.40 -5.92 11.52
CA LEU A 60 8.05 -5.36 11.50
C LEU A 60 7.06 -6.26 10.78
N ILE A 61 7.54 -7.17 9.96
CA ILE A 61 6.73 -8.06 9.13
C ILE A 61 7.10 -9.53 9.32
N SER A 62 6.13 -10.40 9.11
CA SER A 62 6.29 -11.84 9.27
C SER A 62 7.26 -12.45 8.25
N PRO A 63 7.87 -13.62 8.55
CA PRO A 63 8.72 -14.32 7.58
C PRO A 63 8.01 -14.64 6.26
N ALA A 64 6.70 -14.93 6.29
CA ALA A 64 5.91 -15.18 5.10
C ALA A 64 5.85 -13.95 4.18
N VAL A 65 5.47 -12.79 4.74
CA VAL A 65 5.38 -11.53 3.97
C VAL A 65 6.77 -11.07 3.48
N ARG A 66 7.84 -11.31 4.27
CA ARG A 66 9.22 -11.08 3.79
C ARG A 66 9.56 -11.91 2.55
N GLY A 67 9.13 -13.17 2.55
CA GLY A 67 9.29 -14.07 1.39
C GLY A 67 8.55 -13.54 0.16
N GLU A 68 7.28 -13.19 0.32
CA GLU A 68 6.45 -12.65 -0.78
C GLU A 68 7.04 -11.36 -1.38
N ILE A 69 7.58 -10.44 -0.56
CA ILE A 69 8.24 -9.24 -1.08
C ILE A 69 9.57 -9.59 -1.78
N ALA A 70 10.31 -10.56 -1.25
CA ALA A 70 11.53 -11.02 -1.91
C ALA A 70 11.23 -11.64 -3.29
N ASP A 71 10.12 -12.37 -3.43
CA ASP A 71 9.64 -12.92 -4.69
C ASP A 71 9.24 -11.79 -5.67
N LEU A 72 8.58 -10.72 -5.21
CA LEU A 72 8.32 -9.52 -6.01
C LEU A 72 9.62 -8.90 -6.53
N ILE A 73 10.62 -8.72 -5.66
CA ILE A 73 11.93 -8.15 -6.06
C ILE A 73 12.62 -9.04 -7.09
N ASP A 74 12.60 -10.35 -6.90
CA ASP A 74 13.16 -11.30 -7.86
C ASP A 74 12.43 -11.26 -9.20
N SER A 75 11.11 -11.13 -9.17
CA SER A 75 10.28 -10.95 -10.35
C SER A 75 10.66 -9.67 -11.11
N LEU A 76 10.78 -8.52 -10.41
CA LEU A 76 11.21 -7.26 -11.02
C LEU A 76 12.61 -7.35 -11.62
N THR A 77 13.54 -7.96 -10.90
CA THR A 77 14.92 -8.18 -11.38
C THR A 77 14.95 -9.02 -12.67
N ASN A 78 14.13 -10.08 -12.73
CA ASN A 78 14.05 -10.96 -13.89
C ASN A 78 13.37 -10.31 -15.12
N LEU A 79 12.36 -9.46 -14.89
CA LEU A 79 11.67 -8.71 -15.93
C LEU A 79 12.59 -7.64 -16.55
N GLY A 80 13.37 -6.96 -15.73
CA GLY A 80 14.10 -5.76 -16.12
C GLY A 80 13.19 -4.53 -16.26
N GLU A 81 13.81 -3.37 -16.47
CA GLU A 81 13.15 -2.07 -16.40
C GLU A 81 11.91 -1.95 -17.30
N LEU A 82 12.04 -2.22 -18.61
CA LEU A 82 10.97 -2.00 -19.59
C LEU A 82 9.74 -2.89 -19.36
N GLU A 83 9.97 -4.15 -19.02
CA GLU A 83 8.87 -5.09 -18.80
C GLU A 83 8.20 -4.83 -17.43
N ALA A 84 8.97 -4.42 -16.42
CA ALA A 84 8.44 -4.00 -15.13
C ALA A 84 7.57 -2.74 -15.28
N GLN A 85 7.98 -1.75 -16.07
CA GLN A 85 7.19 -0.56 -16.39
C GLN A 85 5.88 -0.93 -17.10
N ALA A 86 5.94 -1.76 -18.12
CA ALA A 86 4.73 -2.22 -18.85
C ALA A 86 3.75 -2.96 -17.93
N ARG A 87 4.25 -3.76 -16.99
CA ARG A 87 3.46 -4.43 -15.97
C ARG A 87 2.84 -3.44 -14.99
N TYR A 88 3.60 -2.47 -14.52
CA TYR A 88 3.13 -1.40 -13.63
C TYR A 88 1.99 -0.61 -14.28
N ASP A 89 2.19 -0.14 -15.52
CA ASP A 89 1.18 0.59 -16.29
C ASP A 89 -0.13 -0.21 -16.41
N SER A 90 -0.01 -1.52 -16.66
CA SER A 90 -1.18 -2.39 -16.80
C SER A 90 -1.98 -2.55 -15.51
N LEU A 91 -1.33 -2.43 -14.33
CA LEU A 91 -1.95 -2.59 -13.03
C LEU A 91 -2.50 -1.27 -12.49
N PHE A 92 -1.69 -0.21 -12.50
CA PHE A 92 -1.93 1.00 -11.74
C PHE A 92 -2.40 2.19 -12.60
N GLU A 93 -2.00 2.24 -13.88
CA GLU A 93 -2.32 3.37 -14.75
C GLU A 93 -3.58 3.14 -15.60
N ARG A 94 -4.04 1.90 -15.75
CA ARG A 94 -5.21 1.56 -16.57
C ARG A 94 -6.50 1.46 -15.77
N GLY A 95 -6.86 2.53 -15.09
CA GLY A 95 -8.14 2.62 -14.39
C GLY A 95 -8.02 2.96 -12.91
N ARG A 96 -9.17 3.27 -12.30
CA ARG A 96 -9.21 3.79 -10.92
C ARG A 96 -9.22 2.71 -9.83
N THR A 97 -9.40 1.46 -10.19
CA THR A 97 -9.56 0.37 -9.19
C THR A 97 -8.33 0.11 -8.35
N LEU A 98 -7.14 0.31 -8.92
CA LEU A 98 -5.84 0.17 -8.25
C LEU A 98 -5.10 1.52 -8.18
N SER A 99 -5.84 2.62 -8.23
CA SER A 99 -5.27 3.96 -8.04
C SER A 99 -4.45 4.01 -6.74
N LEU A 100 -3.26 4.57 -6.82
CA LEU A 100 -2.37 4.74 -5.66
C LEU A 100 -2.55 6.10 -4.96
N TRP A 101 -3.68 6.81 -5.20
CA TRP A 101 -4.05 8.02 -4.49
C TRP A 101 -5.08 7.71 -3.40
N LEU A 102 -4.69 7.92 -2.13
CA LEU A 102 -5.49 7.56 -0.95
C LEU A 102 -6.90 8.16 -0.99
N PHE A 103 -7.01 9.44 -1.34
CA PHE A 103 -8.28 10.16 -1.25
C PHE A 103 -9.25 9.82 -2.38
N GLU A 104 -8.81 9.16 -3.44
CA GLU A 104 -9.72 8.61 -4.44
C GLU A 104 -10.61 7.50 -3.88
N HIS A 105 -10.10 6.74 -2.92
CA HIS A 105 -10.83 5.64 -2.29
C HIS A 105 -11.78 6.09 -1.18
N VAL A 106 -11.54 7.27 -0.58
CA VAL A 106 -12.34 7.80 0.55
C VAL A 106 -13.38 8.82 0.08
N HIS A 107 -12.95 9.78 -0.73
CA HIS A 107 -13.73 10.96 -1.06
C HIS A 107 -14.24 10.98 -2.51
N GLY A 108 -13.71 10.11 -3.36
CA GLY A 108 -14.00 10.17 -4.78
C GLY A 108 -13.67 11.56 -5.37
N GLU A 109 -14.62 12.13 -6.13
CA GLU A 109 -14.47 13.48 -6.72
C GLU A 109 -15.20 14.56 -5.87
N SER A 110 -15.18 14.45 -4.54
CA SER A 110 -15.86 15.39 -3.67
C SER A 110 -15.00 16.63 -3.34
N ARG A 111 -15.68 17.69 -2.86
CA ARG A 111 -15.02 18.91 -2.39
C ARG A 111 -14.11 18.65 -1.18
N ASP A 112 -14.44 17.63 -0.39
CA ASP A 112 -13.71 17.26 0.82
C ASP A 112 -12.32 16.70 0.48
N ARG A 113 -12.16 16.08 -0.71
CA ARG A 113 -10.85 15.66 -1.22
C ARG A 113 -9.87 16.83 -1.33
N GLY A 114 -10.35 17.97 -1.85
CA GLY A 114 -9.51 19.16 -1.97
C GLY A 114 -9.00 19.67 -0.62
N GLN A 115 -9.87 19.69 0.40
CA GLN A 115 -9.48 20.11 1.74
C GLN A 115 -8.48 19.12 2.38
N ALA A 116 -8.73 17.82 2.25
CA ALA A 116 -7.83 16.78 2.77
C ALA A 116 -6.43 16.87 2.15
N MET A 117 -6.33 17.17 0.85
CA MET A 117 -5.04 17.42 0.19
C MET A 117 -4.31 18.64 0.75
N VAL A 118 -5.03 19.75 1.01
CA VAL A 118 -4.46 20.96 1.62
C VAL A 118 -3.94 20.67 3.02
N ASP A 119 -4.70 19.91 3.81
CA ASP A 119 -4.33 19.56 5.17
C ASP A 119 -3.09 18.64 5.20
N LEU A 120 -3.01 17.67 4.29
CA LEU A 120 -1.86 16.79 4.16
C LEU A 120 -0.60 17.54 3.68
N MET A 121 -0.76 18.46 2.72
CA MET A 121 0.30 19.33 2.25
C MET A 121 0.87 20.19 3.39
N ALA A 122 -0.01 20.76 4.22
CA ALA A 122 0.41 21.54 5.38
C ALA A 122 1.19 20.69 6.41
N GLN A 123 0.86 19.41 6.58
CA GLN A 123 1.62 18.48 7.43
C GLN A 123 3.04 18.26 6.88
N TYR A 124 3.19 18.06 5.57
CA TYR A 124 4.49 17.91 4.92
C TYR A 124 5.36 19.17 5.11
N GLU A 125 4.79 20.35 4.86
CA GLU A 125 5.48 21.62 5.03
C GLU A 125 5.92 21.87 6.48
N GLN A 126 5.04 21.59 7.46
CA GLN A 126 5.35 21.73 8.90
C GLN A 126 6.47 20.78 9.33
N ALA A 127 6.54 19.60 8.76
CA ALA A 127 7.62 18.64 9.02
C ALA A 127 8.92 18.98 8.27
N GLY A 128 8.91 19.98 7.39
CA GLY A 128 10.07 20.32 6.53
C GLY A 128 10.31 19.32 5.40
N PHE A 129 9.29 18.52 5.04
CA PHE A 129 9.35 17.58 3.94
C PHE A 129 8.99 18.30 2.64
N ALA A 130 9.95 18.40 1.71
CA ALA A 130 9.75 19.05 0.43
C ALA A 130 9.17 18.05 -0.58
N ILE A 131 8.08 18.45 -1.23
CA ILE A 131 7.41 17.65 -2.27
C ILE A 131 7.88 18.17 -3.64
N ASP A 132 8.19 17.26 -4.57
CA ASP A 132 8.27 17.63 -5.98
C ASP A 132 6.84 17.87 -6.49
N ALA A 133 6.58 19.08 -7.02
CA ALA A 133 5.25 19.59 -7.37
C ALA A 133 4.53 18.80 -8.51
N LYS A 134 5.09 17.68 -8.94
CA LYS A 134 4.52 16.84 -10.00
C LYS A 134 3.48 15.84 -9.52
N GLU A 135 3.57 15.42 -8.23
CA GLU A 135 2.70 14.42 -7.66
C GLU A 135 1.69 15.04 -6.68
N LEU A 136 0.54 14.41 -6.53
CA LEU A 136 -0.45 14.81 -5.54
C LEU A 136 0.00 14.34 -4.14
N PRO A 137 -0.30 15.11 -3.07
CA PRO A 137 0.18 14.79 -1.73
C PRO A 137 -0.34 13.45 -1.18
N ASP A 138 -1.46 12.96 -1.68
CA ASP A 138 -2.08 11.70 -1.28
C ASP A 138 -1.58 10.47 -2.09
N TYR A 139 -0.53 10.62 -2.89
CA TYR A 139 0.12 9.51 -3.58
C TYR A 139 0.80 8.58 -2.57
N ILE A 140 0.37 7.31 -2.52
CA ILE A 140 0.79 6.37 -1.47
C ILE A 140 2.33 6.24 -1.36
N PRO A 141 3.10 6.05 -2.43
CA PRO A 141 4.56 5.99 -2.33
C PRO A 141 5.16 7.22 -1.65
N MET A 142 4.73 8.43 -2.02
CA MET A 142 5.21 9.67 -1.41
C MET A 142 4.77 9.80 0.05
N TYR A 143 3.55 9.42 0.39
CA TYR A 143 3.07 9.39 1.77
C TYR A 143 3.92 8.44 2.65
N LEU A 144 4.28 7.27 2.13
CA LEU A 144 5.16 6.33 2.84
C LEU A 144 6.59 6.87 3.00
N GLU A 145 7.10 7.61 2.01
CA GLU A 145 8.39 8.28 2.13
C GLU A 145 8.38 9.35 3.23
N PHE A 146 7.30 10.13 3.30
CA PHE A 146 7.08 11.09 4.36
C PHE A 146 7.04 10.43 5.74
N LEU A 147 6.29 9.31 5.89
CA LEU A 147 6.23 8.57 7.14
C LEU A 147 7.60 7.99 7.55
N ALA A 148 8.37 7.49 6.58
CA ALA A 148 9.75 7.04 6.84
C ALA A 148 10.65 8.19 7.30
N TYR A 149 10.51 9.37 6.69
CA TYR A 149 11.21 10.59 7.11
C TYR A 149 10.80 11.01 8.53
N GLN A 150 9.50 11.02 8.82
CA GLN A 150 8.96 11.36 10.15
C GLN A 150 9.52 10.43 11.24
N ALA A 151 9.53 9.11 10.99
CA ALA A 151 10.07 8.13 11.92
C ALA A 151 11.51 8.44 12.34
N VAL A 152 12.33 8.90 11.38
CA VAL A 152 13.73 9.28 11.64
C VAL A 152 13.82 10.65 12.34
N ALA A 153 13.03 11.62 11.87
CA ALA A 153 13.11 13.00 12.37
C ALA A 153 12.57 13.15 13.80
N THR A 154 11.51 12.44 14.15
CA THR A 154 10.85 12.55 15.47
C THR A 154 11.19 11.41 16.43
N GLY A 155 11.58 10.24 15.90
CA GLY A 155 11.73 9.00 16.67
C GLY A 155 10.38 8.40 17.13
N ASP A 156 9.24 8.97 16.71
CA ASP A 156 7.90 8.51 17.09
C ASP A 156 7.34 7.48 16.10
N GLU A 157 7.84 6.25 16.22
CA GLU A 157 7.38 5.14 15.40
C GLU A 157 5.92 4.75 15.69
N MET A 158 5.45 4.99 16.90
CA MET A 158 4.07 4.68 17.26
C MET A 158 3.11 5.57 16.46
N GLN A 159 3.41 6.86 16.35
CA GLN A 159 2.60 7.77 15.53
C GLN A 159 2.58 7.33 14.07
N VAL A 160 3.73 7.00 13.49
CA VAL A 160 3.82 6.49 12.11
C VAL A 160 2.97 5.23 11.91
N ARG A 161 2.97 4.30 12.86
CA ARG A 161 2.12 3.11 12.80
C ARG A 161 0.63 3.44 12.89
N MET A 162 0.26 4.43 13.68
CA MET A 162 -1.11 4.92 13.78
C MET A 162 -1.55 5.59 12.47
N ASP A 163 -0.70 6.41 11.87
CA ASP A 163 -0.97 7.06 10.59
C ASP A 163 -1.21 6.03 9.46
N ILE A 164 -0.47 4.91 9.44
CA ILE A 164 -0.73 3.81 8.51
C ILE A 164 -2.02 3.06 8.88
N ALA A 165 -2.31 2.90 10.17
CA ALA A 165 -3.53 2.23 10.63
C ALA A 165 -4.80 3.01 10.24
N ASP A 166 -4.76 4.33 10.21
CA ASP A 166 -5.88 5.18 9.81
C ASP A 166 -6.31 4.94 8.36
N VAL A 167 -5.39 4.57 7.49
CA VAL A 167 -5.66 4.25 6.08
C VAL A 167 -5.74 2.73 5.80
N SER A 168 -5.73 1.89 6.83
CA SER A 168 -5.65 0.43 6.71
C SER A 168 -6.79 -0.18 5.88
N HIS A 169 -8.00 0.40 5.93
CA HIS A 169 -9.15 -0.05 5.14
C HIS A 169 -8.89 0.12 3.62
N ILE A 170 -8.22 1.20 3.21
CA ILE A 170 -7.84 1.42 1.80
C ILE A 170 -6.77 0.40 1.40
N LEU A 171 -5.76 0.21 2.27
CA LEU A 171 -4.69 -0.76 2.02
C LEU A 171 -5.23 -2.19 1.89
N ALA A 172 -6.24 -2.55 2.68
CA ALA A 172 -6.90 -3.85 2.60
C ALA A 172 -7.64 -4.04 1.27
N VAL A 173 -8.39 -3.02 0.82
CA VAL A 173 -9.09 -3.04 -0.48
C VAL A 173 -8.12 -3.18 -1.64
N LEU A 174 -7.03 -2.41 -1.65
CA LEU A 174 -6.01 -2.49 -2.71
C LEU A 174 -5.30 -3.85 -2.68
N GLY A 175 -4.95 -4.35 -1.49
CA GLY A 175 -4.36 -5.67 -1.32
C GLY A 175 -5.26 -6.79 -1.84
N ALA A 176 -6.57 -6.76 -1.54
CA ALA A 176 -7.55 -7.72 -2.04
C ALA A 176 -7.66 -7.70 -3.57
N ARG A 177 -7.74 -6.50 -4.18
CA ARG A 177 -7.79 -6.34 -5.63
C ARG A 177 -6.53 -6.84 -6.34
N LEU A 178 -5.36 -6.67 -5.71
CA LEU A 178 -4.10 -7.19 -6.25
C LEU A 178 -4.00 -8.72 -6.12
N ILE A 179 -4.54 -9.31 -5.05
CA ILE A 179 -4.66 -10.77 -4.92
C ILE A 179 -5.57 -11.35 -6.00
N ASP A 180 -6.73 -10.73 -6.24
CA ASP A 180 -7.65 -11.12 -7.30
C ASP A 180 -6.97 -11.12 -8.68
N LYS A 181 -6.10 -10.15 -8.92
CA LYS A 181 -5.25 -10.07 -10.13
C LYS A 181 -4.02 -10.96 -10.09
N GLN A 182 -3.82 -11.76 -9.06
CA GLN A 182 -2.65 -12.63 -8.86
C GLN A 182 -1.32 -11.85 -8.93
N SER A 183 -1.31 -10.61 -8.44
CA SER A 183 -0.15 -9.74 -8.48
C SER A 183 0.68 -9.83 -7.21
N GLU A 184 1.99 -10.01 -7.35
CA GLU A 184 2.95 -10.03 -6.23
C GLU A 184 3.02 -8.68 -5.49
N TYR A 185 2.58 -7.58 -6.10
CA TYR A 185 2.45 -6.29 -5.44
C TYR A 185 1.53 -6.31 -4.22
N ALA A 186 0.63 -7.29 -4.09
CA ALA A 186 -0.21 -7.51 -2.91
C ALA A 186 0.62 -7.67 -1.62
N SER A 187 1.86 -8.18 -1.72
CA SER A 187 2.78 -8.36 -0.61
C SER A 187 3.15 -7.04 0.09
N LEU A 188 3.21 -5.93 -0.65
CA LEU A 188 3.51 -4.61 -0.12
C LEU A 188 2.38 -4.11 0.79
N PHE A 189 1.12 -4.34 0.41
CA PHE A 189 -0.06 -3.98 1.20
C PHE A 189 -0.20 -4.86 2.46
N LYS A 190 0.11 -6.15 2.34
CA LYS A 190 0.22 -7.04 3.52
C LYS A 190 1.27 -6.54 4.50
N ALA A 191 2.42 -6.09 4.01
CA ALA A 191 3.49 -5.53 4.84
C ALA A 191 3.02 -4.26 5.58
N LEU A 192 2.36 -3.34 4.89
CA LEU A 192 1.84 -2.11 5.49
C LEU A 192 0.83 -2.39 6.61
N LEU A 193 -0.09 -3.35 6.40
CA LEU A 193 -1.01 -3.76 7.47
C LEU A 193 -0.28 -4.33 8.68
N GLN A 194 0.76 -5.15 8.48
CA GLN A 194 1.56 -5.67 9.60
C GLN A 194 2.35 -4.57 10.32
N VAL A 195 2.92 -3.61 9.59
CA VAL A 195 3.57 -2.43 10.19
C VAL A 195 2.57 -1.64 11.03
N ALA A 196 1.36 -1.45 10.55
CA ALA A 196 0.26 -0.80 11.28
C ALA A 196 -0.27 -1.62 12.47
N GLY A 197 0.19 -2.86 12.64
CA GLY A 197 -0.33 -3.77 13.67
C GLY A 197 -1.74 -4.29 13.36
N GLN A 198 -2.18 -4.22 12.11
CA GLN A 198 -3.48 -4.69 11.65
C GLN A 198 -3.43 -6.16 11.19
N PRO A 199 -4.51 -6.92 11.37
CA PRO A 199 -4.58 -8.32 10.94
C PRO A 199 -4.70 -8.41 9.41
N LEU A 200 -4.06 -9.40 8.81
CA LEU A 200 -4.18 -9.67 7.37
C LEU A 200 -5.58 -10.14 6.95
N SER A 201 -6.40 -10.61 7.91
CA SER A 201 -7.80 -10.97 7.65
C SER A 201 -8.63 -9.81 7.09
N LEU A 202 -8.20 -8.56 7.25
CA LEU A 202 -8.85 -7.41 6.58
C LEU A 202 -8.83 -7.56 5.06
N ILE A 203 -7.73 -8.07 4.49
CA ILE A 203 -7.65 -8.36 3.06
C ILE A 203 -8.57 -9.53 2.67
N ASP A 204 -8.61 -10.58 3.50
CA ASP A 204 -9.45 -11.75 3.24
C ASP A 204 -10.94 -11.38 3.29
N ASP A 205 -11.34 -10.51 4.23
CA ASP A 205 -12.69 -9.99 4.35
C ASP A 205 -13.09 -9.17 3.12
N GLU A 206 -12.20 -8.30 2.63
CA GLU A 206 -12.45 -7.51 1.41
C GLU A 206 -12.53 -8.40 0.17
N LEU A 207 -11.67 -9.41 0.04
CA LEU A 207 -11.72 -10.38 -1.05
C LEU A 207 -13.04 -11.17 -1.03
N ALA A 208 -13.50 -11.56 0.14
CA ALA A 208 -14.79 -12.23 0.30
C ALA A 208 -15.98 -11.31 -0.07
N ASN A 209 -15.90 -10.02 0.24
CA ASN A 209 -16.91 -9.03 -0.14
C ASN A 209 -16.95 -8.80 -1.66
N MET A 210 -15.79 -8.72 -2.31
CA MET A 210 -15.68 -8.63 -3.76
C MET A 210 -16.33 -9.83 -4.46
N ASN A 211 -16.00 -11.05 -4.03
CA ASN A 211 -16.56 -12.27 -4.59
C ASN A 211 -18.08 -12.36 -4.41
N LYS A 212 -18.63 -11.91 -3.27
CA LYS A 212 -20.07 -11.85 -3.05
C LYS A 212 -20.75 -10.86 -3.99
N SER A 213 -20.17 -9.67 -4.16
CA SER A 213 -20.71 -8.63 -5.03
C SER A 213 -20.74 -9.09 -6.49
N GLU A 214 -19.69 -9.76 -6.94
CA GLU A 214 -19.62 -10.34 -8.29
C GLU A 214 -20.63 -11.46 -8.50
N ALA A 215 -20.80 -12.35 -7.52
CA ALA A 215 -21.80 -13.43 -7.58
C ALA A 215 -23.23 -12.87 -7.62
N VAL A 216 -23.55 -11.81 -6.87
CA VAL A 216 -24.85 -11.14 -6.90
C VAL A 216 -25.09 -10.53 -8.29
N LYS A 217 -24.11 -9.82 -8.84
CA LYS A 217 -24.22 -9.21 -10.16
C LYS A 217 -24.43 -10.25 -11.26
N LEU A 218 -23.69 -11.36 -11.24
CA LEU A 218 -23.89 -12.46 -12.19
C LEU A 218 -25.28 -13.10 -12.08
N ALA A 219 -25.84 -13.18 -10.87
CA ALA A 219 -27.20 -13.66 -10.65
C ALA A 219 -28.26 -12.70 -11.21
N GLU A 220 -28.06 -11.39 -11.00
CA GLU A 220 -28.95 -10.35 -11.55
C GLU A 220 -28.90 -10.34 -13.08
N ASP A 221 -27.70 -10.34 -13.69
CA ASP A 221 -27.52 -10.40 -15.14
C ASP A 221 -28.16 -11.68 -15.75
N SER A 222 -28.11 -12.80 -15.02
CA SER A 222 -28.73 -14.07 -15.44
C SER A 222 -30.25 -14.00 -15.38
N LEU A 223 -30.84 -13.33 -14.39
CA LEU A 223 -32.28 -13.14 -14.27
C LEU A 223 -32.80 -12.20 -15.36
N GLU A 224 -32.11 -11.10 -15.64
CA GLU A 224 -32.45 -10.19 -16.73
C GLU A 224 -32.39 -10.88 -18.10
N ALA A 225 -31.39 -11.75 -18.32
CA ALA A 225 -31.31 -12.54 -19.55
C ALA A 225 -32.49 -13.50 -19.70
N ILE A 226 -32.91 -14.19 -18.62
CA ILE A 226 -34.08 -15.07 -18.62
C ILE A 226 -35.36 -14.26 -18.90
N ASP A 227 -35.56 -13.13 -18.22
CA ASP A 227 -36.74 -12.29 -18.42
C ASP A 227 -36.83 -11.78 -19.88
N SER A 228 -35.71 -11.38 -20.48
CA SER A 228 -35.69 -10.95 -21.89
C SER A 228 -36.03 -12.09 -22.86
N GLU A 229 -35.57 -13.31 -22.60
CA GLU A 229 -35.87 -14.51 -23.41
C GLU A 229 -37.37 -14.85 -23.32
N TRP A 230 -37.98 -14.74 -22.15
CA TRP A 230 -39.43 -14.92 -21.95
C TRP A 230 -40.27 -13.83 -22.64
N GLU A 231 -39.82 -12.59 -22.64
CA GLU A 231 -40.49 -11.49 -23.36
C GLU A 231 -40.46 -11.71 -24.89
N GLU A 232 -39.32 -12.14 -25.44
CA GLU A 232 -39.19 -12.48 -26.87
C GLU A 232 -40.10 -13.65 -27.28
N GLU A 233 -40.16 -14.72 -26.48
CA GLU A 233 -41.05 -15.87 -26.74
C GLU A 233 -42.55 -15.46 -26.67
N MET A 234 -42.93 -14.58 -25.72
CA MET A 234 -44.32 -14.08 -25.65
C MET A 234 -44.69 -13.22 -26.83
N VAL A 235 -43.79 -12.40 -27.35
CA VAL A 235 -44.04 -11.57 -28.54
C VAL A 235 -44.22 -12.44 -29.78
N ASP A 236 -43.44 -13.48 -29.97
CA ASP A 236 -43.57 -14.44 -31.09
C ASP A 236 -44.88 -15.23 -30.98
N PHE A 237 -45.30 -15.62 -29.79
CA PHE A 237 -46.55 -16.34 -29.57
C PHE A 237 -47.82 -15.48 -29.82
N LEU A 238 -47.77 -14.16 -29.51
CA LEU A 238 -48.88 -13.25 -29.70
C LEU A 238 -48.93 -12.62 -31.10
N GLY A 239 -47.86 -12.77 -31.91
CA GLY A 239 -47.75 -12.22 -33.25
C GLY A 239 -48.09 -13.23 -34.39
N ALA A 240 -48.42 -14.48 -34.04
CA ALA A 240 -48.89 -15.52 -34.94
C ALA A 240 -50.40 -15.69 -34.87
#